data_e33fd8bcfd2aad9a37e24931533f0512
#
_entry.id   e33fd8bcfd2aad9a37e24931533f0512
#
_cell.length_a   1.000
_cell.length_b   1.000
_cell.length_c   1.000
_cell.angle_alpha   90.00
_cell.angle_beta   90.00
_cell.angle_gamma   90.00
#
_symmetry.space_group_name_H-M   'P 1'
#
loop_
_entity.id
_entity.type
_entity.pdbx_description
1 polymer ?
#
loop_
_entity_poly.entity_id
_entity_poly.type
_entity_poly.pdbx_seq_one_letter_code
_entity_poly.pdbx_strand_id
1 'polypeptide(L)'
;MLRIKLNNGVEMPLLGFGVFQVTDLSECERSVIDAISAGYRLIDTAQSYQNEQAVGKAIKQSGVAREELFITTKLWIQSKGYEGAKKAFEQSLKKLQLDYLDLYLIHQPFGDVYGEWRAMEELYHEGKIRAIGVSNFQPDRLMDLIIHNEVVPAVNQVETHPFHQQHEAQAFMQENKVQIESWGPFAEGKNGLFKNELLKSIGEKYNKSIAQVVLRWLTQRGVIAIPKSVRKERMAENLNSLDFELTADEMEKIKTLDTPTSSFFDHRDPKMVKWLGERKLEN
;
A
#
# COMPACT_ATOMS: atom_id res chain seq x y z
N MET A 1 14.52 -11.01 0.20
CA MET A 1 13.60 -9.98 -0.32
C MET A 1 14.22 -8.61 -0.07
N LEU A 2 14.23 -7.72 -1.07
CA LEU A 2 14.72 -6.36 -0.92
C LEU A 2 13.85 -5.59 0.09
N ARG A 3 14.50 -4.83 0.98
CA ARG A 3 13.84 -4.02 2.00
C ARG A 3 14.30 -2.57 1.90
N ILE A 4 13.47 -1.64 2.36
CA ILE A 4 13.78 -0.23 2.50
C ILE A 4 13.65 0.16 3.96
N LYS A 5 14.54 1.03 4.42
CA LYS A 5 14.52 1.53 5.80
C LYS A 5 13.64 2.79 5.87
N LEU A 6 12.60 2.73 6.68
CA LEU A 6 11.71 3.86 6.95
C LEU A 6 12.41 4.93 7.83
N ASN A 7 11.80 6.12 7.94
CA ASN A 7 12.34 7.24 8.71
C ASN A 7 12.57 6.93 10.20
N ASN A 8 11.82 5.99 10.75
CA ASN A 8 11.94 5.52 12.14
C ASN A 8 12.85 4.28 12.32
N GLY A 9 13.53 3.86 11.25
CA GLY A 9 14.47 2.75 11.28
C GLY A 9 13.88 1.35 11.03
N VAL A 10 12.55 1.22 10.95
CA VAL A 10 11.88 -0.04 10.62
C VAL A 10 12.17 -0.42 9.16
N GLU A 11 12.47 -1.68 8.92
CA GLU A 11 12.69 -2.21 7.56
C GLU A 11 11.41 -2.78 6.98
N MET A 12 10.99 -2.26 5.81
CA MET A 12 9.78 -2.67 5.09
C MET A 12 10.14 -3.32 3.76
N PRO A 13 9.53 -4.48 3.38
CA PRO A 13 9.75 -5.09 2.07
C PRO A 13 9.33 -4.16 0.92
N LEU A 14 10.14 -4.10 -0.15
CA LEU A 14 9.83 -3.30 -1.35
C LEU A 14 8.69 -3.87 -2.19
N LEU A 15 8.39 -5.15 -2.06
CA LEU A 15 7.30 -5.81 -2.75
C LEU A 15 6.42 -6.54 -1.75
N GLY A 16 5.15 -6.18 -1.72
CA GLY A 16 4.14 -6.76 -0.84
C GLY A 16 2.99 -7.40 -1.61
N PHE A 17 2.00 -7.84 -0.88
CA PHE A 17 0.79 -8.47 -1.40
C PHE A 17 -0.45 -7.75 -0.86
N GLY A 18 -1.26 -7.16 -1.75
CA GLY A 18 -2.51 -6.49 -1.42
C GLY A 18 -3.71 -7.43 -1.54
N VAL A 19 -4.74 -7.21 -0.71
CA VAL A 19 -5.99 -8.00 -0.73
C VAL A 19 -7.24 -7.16 -1.02
N PHE A 20 -7.09 -5.95 -1.54
CA PHE A 20 -8.23 -5.15 -1.97
C PHE A 20 -9.06 -5.89 -3.04
N GLN A 21 -10.39 -5.81 -2.97
CA GLN A 21 -11.34 -6.50 -3.85
C GLN A 21 -11.31 -8.05 -3.80
N VAL A 22 -10.68 -8.65 -2.80
CA VAL A 22 -10.85 -10.08 -2.51
C VAL A 22 -11.94 -10.21 -1.45
N THR A 23 -13.19 -10.26 -1.89
CA THR A 23 -14.39 -10.19 -1.02
C THR A 23 -14.83 -11.54 -0.47
N ASP A 24 -14.53 -12.63 -1.18
CA ASP A 24 -14.72 -13.97 -0.64
C ASP A 24 -13.64 -14.27 0.41
N LEU A 25 -14.06 -14.52 1.65
CA LEU A 25 -13.14 -14.70 2.77
C LEU A 25 -12.29 -15.96 2.64
N SER A 26 -12.83 -17.03 2.06
CA SER A 26 -12.08 -18.27 1.84
C SER A 26 -11.04 -18.10 0.74
N GLU A 27 -11.38 -17.37 -0.33
CA GLU A 27 -10.43 -17.00 -1.38
C GLU A 27 -9.35 -16.07 -0.85
N CYS A 28 -9.71 -15.11 0.01
CA CYS A 28 -8.76 -14.20 0.64
C CYS A 28 -7.76 -14.97 1.52
N GLU A 29 -8.26 -15.84 2.42
CA GLU A 29 -7.43 -16.69 3.28
C GLU A 29 -6.46 -17.53 2.46
N ARG A 30 -6.96 -18.28 1.46
CA ARG A 30 -6.12 -19.08 0.55
C ARG A 30 -5.08 -18.24 -0.16
N SER A 31 -5.48 -17.07 -0.71
CA SER A 31 -4.58 -16.20 -1.47
C SER A 31 -3.44 -15.64 -0.63
N VAL A 32 -3.71 -15.29 0.63
CA VAL A 32 -2.67 -14.83 1.57
C VAL A 32 -1.72 -15.97 1.95
N ILE A 33 -2.23 -17.18 2.20
CA ILE A 33 -1.40 -18.37 2.44
C ILE A 33 -0.49 -18.65 1.23
N ASP A 34 -1.04 -18.62 0.02
CA ASP A 34 -0.28 -18.83 -1.21
C ASP A 34 0.78 -17.76 -1.41
N ALA A 35 0.47 -16.48 -1.13
CA ALA A 35 1.43 -15.38 -1.21
C ALA A 35 2.59 -15.56 -0.20
N ILE A 36 2.29 -15.86 1.06
CA ILE A 36 3.31 -16.10 2.09
C ILE A 36 4.18 -17.31 1.71
N SER A 37 3.56 -18.39 1.21
CA SER A 37 4.26 -19.60 0.75
C SER A 37 5.15 -19.32 -0.47
N ALA A 38 4.74 -18.40 -1.35
CA ALA A 38 5.56 -17.97 -2.49
C ALA A 38 6.76 -17.11 -2.07
N GLY A 39 6.76 -16.56 -0.84
CA GLY A 39 7.86 -15.77 -0.28
C GLY A 39 7.51 -14.30 0.02
N TYR A 40 6.26 -13.88 -0.14
CA TYR A 40 5.85 -12.54 0.32
C TYR A 40 5.98 -12.44 1.84
N ARG A 41 6.41 -11.25 2.31
CA ARG A 41 6.55 -10.95 3.74
C ARG A 41 5.83 -9.66 4.15
N LEU A 42 5.35 -8.86 3.20
CA LEU A 42 4.47 -7.71 3.40
C LEU A 42 3.07 -8.07 2.92
N ILE A 43 2.08 -7.97 3.82
CA ILE A 43 0.65 -8.16 3.53
C ILE A 43 -0.09 -6.87 3.85
N ASP A 44 -0.82 -6.34 2.86
CA ASP A 44 -1.59 -5.11 2.98
C ASP A 44 -3.10 -5.41 2.92
N THR A 45 -3.80 -5.02 3.98
CA THR A 45 -5.25 -5.03 4.08
C THR A 45 -5.78 -3.67 4.54
N ALA A 46 -7.06 -3.59 4.84
CA ALA A 46 -7.70 -2.41 5.43
C ALA A 46 -9.02 -2.78 6.11
N GLN A 47 -9.43 -1.99 7.09
CA GLN A 47 -10.72 -2.11 7.75
C GLN A 47 -11.88 -2.10 6.73
N SER A 48 -11.79 -1.22 5.72
CA SER A 48 -12.81 -1.08 4.68
C SER A 48 -12.89 -2.24 3.68
N TYR A 49 -11.91 -3.14 3.66
CA TYR A 49 -11.93 -4.31 2.78
C TYR A 49 -12.77 -5.46 3.36
N GLN A 50 -13.09 -5.40 4.66
CA GLN A 50 -13.89 -6.38 5.39
C GLN A 50 -13.33 -7.80 5.36
N ASN A 51 -12.03 -7.95 5.09
CA ASN A 51 -11.34 -9.24 4.98
C ASN A 51 -10.20 -9.44 6.00
N GLU A 52 -10.02 -8.52 6.96
CA GLU A 52 -8.99 -8.62 8.01
C GLU A 52 -9.01 -9.96 8.75
N GLN A 53 -10.21 -10.52 9.00
CA GLN A 53 -10.34 -11.82 9.66
C GLN A 53 -9.76 -12.97 8.83
N ALA A 54 -9.93 -12.94 7.52
CA ALA A 54 -9.36 -13.95 6.61
C ALA A 54 -7.82 -13.81 6.56
N VAL A 55 -7.32 -12.57 6.52
CA VAL A 55 -5.88 -12.30 6.59
C VAL A 55 -5.28 -12.82 7.89
N GLY A 56 -5.92 -12.55 9.04
CA GLY A 56 -5.45 -13.05 10.35
C GLY A 56 -5.40 -14.57 10.43
N LYS A 57 -6.43 -15.27 9.95
CA LYS A 57 -6.44 -16.73 9.84
C LYS A 57 -5.29 -17.24 8.96
N ALA A 58 -5.08 -16.63 7.80
CA ALA A 58 -4.03 -17.02 6.87
C ALA A 58 -2.62 -16.83 7.48
N ILE A 59 -2.38 -15.72 8.18
CA ILE A 59 -1.12 -15.48 8.89
C ILE A 59 -0.86 -16.60 9.89
N LYS A 60 -1.84 -16.92 10.72
CA LYS A 60 -1.74 -18.01 11.72
C LYS A 60 -1.47 -19.38 11.10
N GLN A 61 -2.12 -19.68 9.97
CA GLN A 61 -1.99 -20.96 9.27
C GLN A 61 -0.72 -21.07 8.43
N SER A 62 -0.09 -19.95 8.08
CA SER A 62 1.11 -19.91 7.21
C SER A 62 2.32 -20.61 7.83
N GLY A 63 2.36 -20.73 9.17
CA GLY A 63 3.50 -21.28 9.91
C GLY A 63 4.75 -20.40 9.90
N VAL A 64 4.69 -19.20 9.30
CA VAL A 64 5.78 -18.22 9.31
C VAL A 64 5.73 -17.45 10.61
N ALA A 65 6.88 -17.22 11.23
CA ALA A 65 6.96 -16.46 12.47
C ALA A 65 6.45 -15.02 12.28
N ARG A 66 5.69 -14.49 13.26
CA ARG A 66 5.03 -13.17 13.15
C ARG A 66 6.02 -12.05 12.86
N GLU A 67 7.19 -12.11 13.45
CA GLU A 67 8.28 -11.13 13.30
C GLU A 67 8.94 -11.16 11.91
N GLU A 68 8.75 -12.19 11.13
CA GLU A 68 9.18 -12.26 9.74
C GLU A 68 8.19 -11.56 8.79
N LEU A 69 6.95 -11.36 9.23
CA LEU A 69 5.90 -10.73 8.46
C LEU A 69 5.79 -9.24 8.77
N PHE A 70 5.48 -8.47 7.75
CA PHE A 70 5.16 -7.05 7.84
C PHE A 70 3.68 -6.88 7.49
N ILE A 71 2.86 -6.52 8.47
CA ILE A 71 1.40 -6.47 8.32
C ILE A 71 0.93 -5.02 8.36
N THR A 72 0.26 -4.59 7.28
CA THR A 72 -0.37 -3.28 7.15
C THR A 72 -1.88 -3.41 7.18
N THR A 73 -2.54 -2.57 7.97
CA THR A 73 -3.98 -2.28 7.84
C THR A 73 -4.23 -0.78 7.93
N LYS A 74 -5.49 -0.35 7.67
CA LYS A 74 -5.80 1.07 7.50
C LYS A 74 -7.07 1.43 8.26
N LEU A 75 -7.02 2.56 8.95
CA LEU A 75 -8.14 3.20 9.63
C LEU A 75 -9.14 3.76 8.61
N TRP A 76 -10.40 3.34 8.70
CA TRP A 76 -11.44 3.86 7.81
C TRP A 76 -12.11 5.12 8.38
N ILE A 77 -12.48 6.04 7.50
CA ILE A 77 -13.03 7.36 7.83
C ILE A 77 -14.31 7.37 8.68
N GLN A 78 -14.98 6.22 8.88
CA GLN A 78 -16.10 6.10 9.80
C GLN A 78 -15.69 6.14 11.27
N SER A 79 -14.47 5.76 11.58
CA SER A 79 -13.89 5.68 12.93
C SER A 79 -13.26 7.02 13.29
N LYS A 80 -14.12 8.02 13.51
CA LYS A 80 -13.73 9.44 13.61
C LYS A 80 -12.99 9.78 14.89
N GLY A 81 -11.93 10.57 14.73
CA GLY A 81 -11.19 11.21 15.80
C GLY A 81 -10.42 10.25 16.69
N TYR A 82 -9.91 10.78 17.80
CA TYR A 82 -9.00 10.08 18.70
C TYR A 82 -9.58 8.76 19.24
N GLU A 83 -10.72 8.80 19.90
CA GLU A 83 -11.34 7.61 20.52
C GLU A 83 -11.80 6.60 19.46
N GLY A 84 -12.30 7.10 18.32
CA GLY A 84 -12.70 6.26 17.19
C GLY A 84 -11.54 5.49 16.61
N ALA A 85 -10.39 6.14 16.46
CA ALA A 85 -9.17 5.52 15.93
C ALA A 85 -8.63 4.43 16.88
N LYS A 86 -8.60 4.67 18.20
CA LYS A 86 -8.17 3.66 19.19
C LYS A 86 -9.08 2.44 19.16
N LYS A 87 -10.39 2.64 19.17
CA LYS A 87 -11.37 1.56 19.10
C LYS A 87 -11.25 0.75 17.81
N ALA A 88 -11.06 1.43 16.66
CA ALA A 88 -10.88 0.78 15.36
C ALA A 88 -9.60 -0.05 15.31
N PHE A 89 -8.51 0.47 15.87
CA PHE A 89 -7.24 -0.26 15.98
C PHE A 89 -7.41 -1.57 16.76
N GLU A 90 -8.04 -1.54 17.93
CA GLU A 90 -8.31 -2.74 18.74
C GLU A 90 -9.19 -3.75 17.98
N GLN A 91 -10.19 -3.27 17.22
CA GLN A 91 -11.01 -4.14 16.39
C GLN A 91 -10.19 -4.80 15.27
N SER A 92 -9.31 -4.04 14.62
CA SER A 92 -8.41 -4.57 13.59
C SER A 92 -7.46 -5.63 14.17
N LEU A 93 -6.82 -5.37 15.31
CA LEU A 93 -5.98 -6.37 15.99
C LEU A 93 -6.76 -7.65 16.31
N LYS A 94 -7.99 -7.52 16.83
CA LYS A 94 -8.84 -8.67 17.13
C LYS A 94 -9.18 -9.47 15.88
N LYS A 95 -9.55 -8.82 14.77
CA LYS A 95 -9.86 -9.49 13.50
C LYS A 95 -8.63 -10.16 12.90
N LEU A 96 -7.50 -9.48 12.92
CA LEU A 96 -6.22 -9.98 12.45
C LEU A 96 -5.60 -11.04 13.38
N GLN A 97 -6.11 -11.17 14.62
CA GLN A 97 -5.57 -12.09 15.66
C GLN A 97 -4.09 -11.79 15.96
N LEU A 98 -3.73 -10.50 16.04
CA LEU A 98 -2.38 -10.00 16.27
C LEU A 98 -2.30 -9.16 17.54
N ASP A 99 -1.10 -9.09 18.13
CA ASP A 99 -0.81 -8.27 19.31
C ASP A 99 -0.24 -6.89 18.93
N TYR A 100 0.28 -6.74 17.71
CA TYR A 100 0.83 -5.48 17.18
C TYR A 100 0.69 -5.41 15.65
N LEU A 101 0.81 -4.20 15.10
CA LEU A 101 0.91 -3.94 13.67
C LEU A 101 2.30 -3.45 13.29
N ASP A 102 2.75 -3.78 12.09
CA ASP A 102 3.98 -3.23 11.53
C ASP A 102 3.75 -1.84 10.96
N LEU A 103 2.61 -1.62 10.28
CA LEU A 103 2.21 -0.33 9.74
C LEU A 103 0.70 -0.13 9.90
N TYR A 104 0.31 1.04 10.40
CA TYR A 104 -1.08 1.47 10.46
C TYR A 104 -1.24 2.79 9.72
N LEU A 105 -2.19 2.86 8.78
CA LEU A 105 -2.39 4.02 7.92
C LEU A 105 -3.74 4.69 8.16
N ILE A 106 -3.80 6.03 8.14
CA ILE A 106 -5.04 6.74 7.88
C ILE A 106 -5.38 6.51 6.40
N HIS A 107 -6.52 5.87 6.12
CA HIS A 107 -6.87 5.39 4.77
C HIS A 107 -7.24 6.51 3.80
N GLN A 108 -7.87 7.58 4.31
CA GLN A 108 -8.35 8.71 3.50
C GLN A 108 -8.01 10.04 4.19
N PRO A 109 -7.65 11.08 3.44
CA PRO A 109 -7.22 12.37 3.98
C PRO A 109 -8.41 13.26 4.43
N PHE A 110 -9.45 12.67 5.02
CA PHE A 110 -10.71 13.34 5.33
C PHE A 110 -11.16 13.09 6.77
N GLY A 111 -11.93 14.01 7.34
CA GLY A 111 -12.47 13.90 8.69
C GLY A 111 -11.55 14.51 9.74
N ASP A 112 -11.56 13.97 10.96
CA ASP A 112 -10.71 14.43 12.06
C ASP A 112 -9.33 13.75 12.02
N VAL A 113 -8.59 13.99 10.93
CA VAL A 113 -7.26 13.44 10.68
C VAL A 113 -6.30 13.71 11.85
N TYR A 114 -6.34 14.90 12.45
CA TYR A 114 -5.45 15.24 13.56
C TYR A 114 -5.77 14.47 14.84
N GLY A 115 -7.06 14.27 15.15
CA GLY A 115 -7.46 13.42 16.26
C GLY A 115 -7.06 11.96 16.05
N GLU A 116 -7.27 11.45 14.84
CA GLU A 116 -6.86 10.11 14.44
C GLU A 116 -5.34 9.94 14.52
N TRP A 117 -4.57 10.93 14.03
CA TRP A 117 -3.11 10.88 14.04
C TRP A 117 -2.56 10.87 15.47
N ARG A 118 -3.06 11.73 16.37
CA ARG A 118 -2.64 11.72 17.78
C ARG A 118 -2.92 10.39 18.48
N ALA A 119 -4.03 9.73 18.17
CA ALA A 119 -4.29 8.38 18.66
C ALA A 119 -3.26 7.36 18.13
N MET A 120 -2.88 7.49 16.86
CA MET A 120 -1.86 6.62 16.28
C MET A 120 -0.46 6.89 16.85
N GLU A 121 -0.10 8.13 17.14
CA GLU A 121 1.14 8.50 17.84
C GLU A 121 1.21 7.84 19.23
N GLU A 122 0.11 7.89 20.02
CA GLU A 122 0.07 7.22 21.31
C GLU A 122 0.27 5.70 21.19
N LEU A 123 -0.46 5.05 20.27
CA LEU A 123 -0.33 3.61 20.04
C LEU A 123 1.08 3.23 19.54
N TYR A 124 1.72 4.11 18.78
CA TYR A 124 3.11 3.97 18.35
C TYR A 124 4.08 4.06 19.53
N HIS A 125 3.93 5.05 20.41
CA HIS A 125 4.75 5.17 21.63
C HIS A 125 4.53 4.02 22.62
N GLU A 126 3.33 3.47 22.66
CA GLU A 126 3.03 2.25 23.44
C GLU A 126 3.64 0.98 22.85
N GLY A 127 4.24 1.05 21.66
CA GLY A 127 4.84 -0.10 20.96
C GLY A 127 3.83 -1.05 20.32
N LYS A 128 2.55 -0.66 20.25
CA LYS A 128 1.49 -1.45 19.59
C LYS A 128 1.53 -1.36 18.06
N ILE A 129 2.16 -0.30 17.54
CA ILE A 129 2.38 -0.08 16.11
C ILE A 129 3.85 0.22 15.91
N ARG A 130 4.50 -0.45 14.95
CA ARG A 130 5.93 -0.24 14.66
C ARG A 130 6.20 0.97 13.77
N ALA A 131 5.25 1.31 12.89
CA ALA A 131 5.30 2.51 12.05
C ALA A 131 3.89 3.02 11.77
N ILE A 132 3.71 4.34 11.74
CA ILE A 132 2.45 4.99 11.40
C ILE A 132 2.60 5.78 10.11
N GLY A 133 1.52 5.85 9.34
CA GLY A 133 1.54 6.53 8.05
C GLY A 133 0.14 6.91 7.57
N VAL A 134 0.08 7.34 6.34
CA VAL A 134 -1.14 7.84 5.71
C VAL A 134 -1.33 7.24 4.32
N SER A 135 -2.51 7.41 3.76
CA SER A 135 -2.81 7.03 2.37
C SER A 135 -3.60 8.14 1.70
N ASN A 136 -3.28 8.39 0.41
CA ASN A 136 -3.95 9.37 -0.45
C ASN A 136 -3.74 10.85 -0.02
N PHE A 137 -2.73 11.14 0.79
CA PHE A 137 -2.40 12.52 1.16
C PHE A 137 -1.64 13.20 0.03
N GLN A 138 -2.20 14.30 -0.47
CA GLN A 138 -1.50 15.19 -1.40
C GLN A 138 -0.40 15.97 -0.66
N PRO A 139 0.61 16.52 -1.34
CA PRO A 139 1.75 17.19 -0.70
C PRO A 139 1.37 18.27 0.32
N ASP A 140 0.35 19.09 0.02
CA ASP A 140 -0.16 20.13 0.91
C ASP A 140 -0.75 19.54 2.22
N ARG A 141 -1.57 18.48 2.11
CA ARG A 141 -2.15 17.80 3.25
C ARG A 141 -1.11 17.02 4.07
N LEU A 142 -0.12 16.45 3.39
CA LEU A 142 0.97 15.75 4.04
C LEU A 142 1.87 16.71 4.82
N MET A 143 2.20 17.87 4.23
CA MET A 143 2.97 18.90 4.92
C MET A 143 2.24 19.45 6.13
N ASP A 144 0.94 19.74 6.00
CA ASP A 144 0.09 20.20 7.10
C ASP A 144 0.08 19.22 8.29
N LEU A 145 0.01 17.91 8.01
CA LEU A 145 0.12 16.88 9.04
C LEU A 145 1.51 16.86 9.70
N ILE A 146 2.57 16.96 8.91
CA ILE A 146 3.97 16.92 9.38
C ILE A 146 4.27 18.07 10.35
N ILE A 147 3.88 19.30 10.01
CA ILE A 147 4.26 20.47 10.82
C ILE A 147 3.43 20.65 12.09
N HIS A 148 2.29 19.97 12.24
CA HIS A 148 1.38 20.11 13.35
C HIS A 148 1.34 18.90 14.30
N ASN A 149 2.19 17.89 14.07
CA ASN A 149 2.26 16.69 14.90
C ASN A 149 3.71 16.29 15.21
N GLU A 150 3.89 15.41 16.17
CA GLU A 150 5.22 15.02 16.68
C GLU A 150 5.90 14.01 15.74
N VAL A 151 5.16 13.00 15.29
CA VAL A 151 5.69 11.92 14.47
C VAL A 151 5.45 12.19 12.99
N VAL A 152 6.53 12.22 12.21
CA VAL A 152 6.44 12.29 10.74
C VAL A 152 5.91 10.97 10.18
N PRO A 153 4.90 10.97 9.28
CA PRO A 153 4.44 9.75 8.65
C PRO A 153 5.59 8.94 8.04
N ALA A 154 5.67 7.65 8.36
CA ALA A 154 6.70 6.79 7.79
C ALA A 154 6.42 6.44 6.32
N VAL A 155 5.14 6.33 5.96
CA VAL A 155 4.67 5.94 4.62
C VAL A 155 3.51 6.83 4.20
N ASN A 156 3.45 7.19 2.91
CA ASN A 156 2.24 7.66 2.25
C ASN A 156 1.93 6.71 1.08
N GLN A 157 0.83 5.96 1.21
CA GLN A 157 0.38 5.01 0.20
C GLN A 157 -0.55 5.70 -0.80
N VAL A 158 -0.11 5.85 -2.05
CA VAL A 158 -0.82 6.60 -3.09
C VAL A 158 -0.95 5.81 -4.39
N GLU A 159 -1.93 6.17 -5.22
CA GLU A 159 -2.01 5.65 -6.59
C GLU A 159 -0.70 5.91 -7.32
N THR A 160 -0.03 4.82 -7.74
CA THR A 160 1.21 4.96 -8.52
C THR A 160 1.35 3.81 -9.51
N HIS A 161 1.38 4.12 -10.79
CA HIS A 161 1.53 3.17 -11.90
C HIS A 161 2.04 3.92 -13.16
N PRO A 162 2.37 3.25 -14.27
CA PRO A 162 2.95 3.91 -15.44
C PRO A 162 2.16 5.10 -16.01
N PHE A 163 0.83 5.14 -15.82
CA PHE A 163 -0.02 6.24 -16.29
C PHE A 163 -0.31 7.31 -15.23
N HIS A 164 0.19 7.15 -14.01
CA HIS A 164 0.10 8.13 -12.93
C HIS A 164 1.30 7.97 -12.00
N GLN A 165 2.42 8.60 -12.37
CA GLN A 165 3.74 8.23 -11.87
C GLN A 165 4.16 8.92 -10.58
N GLN A 166 3.47 9.98 -10.16
CA GLN A 166 3.69 10.69 -8.89
C GLN A 166 5.12 11.26 -8.71
N HIS A 167 5.78 11.69 -9.78
CA HIS A 167 7.17 12.15 -9.70
C HIS A 167 7.37 13.31 -8.72
N GLU A 168 6.53 14.35 -8.81
CA GLU A 168 6.60 15.53 -7.93
C GLU A 168 6.25 15.17 -6.49
N ALA A 169 5.19 14.38 -6.28
CA ALA A 169 4.80 13.92 -4.96
C ALA A 169 5.86 13.00 -4.34
N GLN A 170 6.52 12.14 -5.14
CA GLN A 170 7.61 11.30 -4.67
C GLN A 170 8.82 12.15 -4.24
N ALA A 171 9.21 13.14 -5.03
CA ALA A 171 10.32 14.05 -4.67
C ALA A 171 10.02 14.79 -3.35
N PHE A 172 8.81 15.34 -3.21
CA PHE A 172 8.34 15.96 -1.98
C PHE A 172 8.39 15.01 -0.77
N MET A 173 7.90 13.76 -0.94
CA MET A 173 7.95 12.75 0.11
C MET A 173 9.38 12.40 0.50
N GLN A 174 10.30 12.27 -0.46
CA GLN A 174 11.72 11.99 -0.21
C GLN A 174 12.41 13.11 0.60
N GLU A 175 12.15 14.38 0.25
CA GLU A 175 12.66 15.54 1.00
C GLU A 175 12.20 15.52 2.47
N ASN A 176 10.99 15.04 2.72
CA ASN A 176 10.40 14.95 4.06
C ASN A 176 10.60 13.57 4.72
N LYS A 177 11.41 12.69 4.12
CA LYS A 177 11.70 11.33 4.62
C LYS A 177 10.45 10.45 4.78
N VAL A 178 9.43 10.68 3.96
CA VAL A 178 8.23 9.85 3.87
C VAL A 178 8.39 8.85 2.73
N GLN A 179 8.21 7.57 3.01
CA GLN A 179 8.30 6.53 1.99
C GLN A 179 7.03 6.46 1.16
N ILE A 180 7.18 6.51 -0.17
CA ILE A 180 6.07 6.28 -1.09
C ILE A 180 5.77 4.78 -1.22
N GLU A 181 4.49 4.42 -1.15
CA GLU A 181 3.98 3.07 -1.42
C GLU A 181 2.88 3.15 -2.49
N SER A 182 2.95 2.26 -3.48
CA SER A 182 2.02 2.21 -4.62
C SER A 182 0.83 1.30 -4.33
N TRP A 183 -0.37 1.87 -4.22
CA TRP A 183 -1.57 1.08 -4.46
C TRP A 183 -1.92 1.11 -5.96
N GLY A 184 -2.61 0.05 -6.43
CA GLY A 184 -3.00 -0.07 -7.83
C GLY A 184 -1.82 -0.09 -8.83
N PRO A 185 -0.70 -0.81 -8.57
CA PRO A 185 0.50 -0.76 -9.41
C PRO A 185 0.23 -1.13 -10.89
N PHE A 186 -0.85 -1.84 -11.14
CA PHE A 186 -1.31 -2.23 -12.47
C PHE A 186 -2.50 -1.42 -12.99
N ALA A 187 -2.86 -0.30 -12.34
CA ALA A 187 -4.04 0.51 -12.69
C ALA A 187 -5.34 -0.35 -12.83
N GLU A 188 -5.43 -1.48 -12.13
CA GLU A 188 -6.50 -2.49 -12.29
C GLU A 188 -6.71 -2.94 -13.75
N GLY A 189 -5.68 -2.88 -14.59
CA GLY A 189 -5.75 -3.17 -16.01
C GLY A 189 -6.39 -2.08 -16.88
N LYS A 190 -6.74 -0.93 -16.29
CA LYS A 190 -7.28 0.22 -17.02
C LYS A 190 -6.28 0.75 -18.04
N ASN A 191 -6.77 1.57 -18.96
CA ASN A 191 -5.98 2.23 -20.00
C ASN A 191 -5.15 1.26 -20.85
N GLY A 192 -5.56 -0.01 -20.89
CA GLY A 192 -4.88 -1.03 -21.69
C GLY A 192 -3.49 -1.41 -21.18
N LEU A 193 -3.19 -1.24 -19.89
CA LEU A 193 -1.85 -1.45 -19.31
C LEU A 193 -1.24 -2.77 -19.77
N PHE A 194 -1.96 -3.88 -19.68
CA PHE A 194 -1.45 -5.21 -20.07
C PHE A 194 -1.37 -5.44 -21.60
N LYS A 195 -1.70 -4.42 -22.41
CA LYS A 195 -1.57 -4.42 -23.87
C LYS A 195 -0.67 -3.27 -24.36
N ASN A 196 0.01 -2.58 -23.45
CA ASN A 196 0.87 -1.45 -23.80
C ASN A 196 2.12 -1.95 -24.52
N GLU A 197 2.30 -1.53 -25.79
CA GLU A 197 3.37 -2.01 -26.67
C GLU A 197 4.77 -1.59 -26.18
N LEU A 198 4.91 -0.44 -25.54
CA LEU A 198 6.19 -0.02 -24.96
C LEU A 198 6.60 -0.94 -23.80
N LEU A 199 5.70 -1.17 -22.84
CA LEU A 199 5.98 -2.06 -21.70
C LEU A 199 6.24 -3.49 -22.17
N LYS A 200 5.51 -3.95 -23.19
CA LYS A 200 5.70 -5.26 -23.80
C LYS A 200 7.08 -5.38 -24.45
N SER A 201 7.47 -4.40 -25.29
CA SER A 201 8.76 -4.40 -25.97
C SER A 201 9.95 -4.38 -25.01
N ILE A 202 9.80 -3.70 -23.85
CA ILE A 202 10.80 -3.73 -22.78
C ILE A 202 10.84 -5.13 -22.15
N GLY A 203 9.69 -5.71 -21.81
CA GLY A 203 9.62 -7.05 -21.22
C GLY A 203 10.24 -8.14 -22.08
N GLU A 204 10.01 -8.12 -23.39
CA GLU A 204 10.55 -9.08 -24.34
C GLU A 204 12.09 -9.17 -24.29
N LYS A 205 12.80 -8.05 -24.05
CA LYS A 205 14.26 -8.03 -23.94
C LYS A 205 14.79 -8.86 -22.75
N TYR A 206 14.01 -8.93 -21.67
CA TYR A 206 14.37 -9.60 -20.43
C TYR A 206 13.65 -10.94 -20.25
N ASN A 207 12.82 -11.35 -21.23
CA ASN A 207 11.90 -12.48 -21.09
C ASN A 207 10.96 -12.30 -19.87
N LYS A 208 10.43 -11.09 -19.71
CA LYS A 208 9.55 -10.69 -18.59
C LYS A 208 8.19 -10.22 -19.11
N SER A 209 7.16 -10.43 -18.30
CA SER A 209 5.82 -9.90 -18.56
C SER A 209 5.74 -8.40 -18.29
N ILE A 210 4.70 -7.75 -18.82
CA ILE A 210 4.38 -6.34 -18.52
C ILE A 210 4.24 -6.13 -17.03
N ALA A 211 3.63 -7.05 -16.28
CA ALA A 211 3.49 -6.96 -14.84
C ALA A 211 4.86 -6.90 -14.15
N GLN A 212 5.79 -7.75 -14.56
CA GLN A 212 7.15 -7.73 -14.00
C GLN A 212 7.91 -6.45 -14.34
N VAL A 213 7.76 -5.94 -15.57
CA VAL A 213 8.34 -4.64 -15.97
C VAL A 213 7.82 -3.51 -15.07
N VAL A 214 6.52 -3.44 -14.85
CA VAL A 214 5.90 -2.40 -14.00
C VAL A 214 6.38 -2.51 -12.55
N LEU A 215 6.42 -3.70 -11.98
CA LEU A 215 6.90 -3.90 -10.60
C LEU A 215 8.39 -3.57 -10.47
N ARG A 216 9.22 -3.96 -11.46
CA ARG A 216 10.62 -3.58 -11.47
C ARG A 216 10.83 -2.08 -11.58
N TRP A 217 10.07 -1.42 -12.46
CA TRP A 217 10.09 0.03 -12.60
C TRP A 217 9.74 0.75 -11.30
N LEU A 218 8.70 0.32 -10.57
CA LEU A 218 8.34 0.88 -9.26
C LEU A 218 9.46 0.65 -8.25
N THR A 219 9.89 -0.60 -8.06
CA THR A 219 10.88 -0.94 -7.04
C THR A 219 12.26 -0.35 -7.33
N GLN A 220 12.62 -0.16 -8.60
CA GLN A 220 13.88 0.48 -9.00
C GLN A 220 13.88 1.99 -8.72
N ARG A 221 12.68 2.62 -8.68
CA ARG A 221 12.47 3.99 -8.20
C ARG A 221 12.46 4.11 -6.68
N GLY A 222 12.58 3.00 -5.94
CA GLY A 222 12.40 2.98 -4.49
C GLY A 222 10.94 3.09 -4.03
N VAL A 223 9.97 2.80 -4.92
CA VAL A 223 8.54 2.77 -4.59
C VAL A 223 8.18 1.36 -4.12
N ILE A 224 7.59 1.25 -2.93
CA ILE A 224 7.04 -0.02 -2.45
C ILE A 224 5.79 -0.34 -3.27
N ALA A 225 5.63 -1.57 -3.73
CA ALA A 225 4.49 -1.98 -4.54
C ALA A 225 3.72 -3.14 -3.91
N ILE A 226 2.38 -3.05 -3.92
CA ILE A 226 1.48 -4.06 -3.34
C ILE A 226 0.50 -4.63 -4.38
N PRO A 227 0.99 -5.37 -5.39
CA PRO A 227 0.12 -6.01 -6.37
C PRO A 227 -0.83 -7.01 -5.70
N LYS A 228 -2.05 -7.13 -6.26
CA LYS A 228 -3.05 -8.13 -5.87
C LYS A 228 -3.12 -9.24 -6.93
N SER A 229 -3.22 -10.47 -6.48
CA SER A 229 -3.59 -11.61 -7.30
C SER A 229 -4.28 -12.69 -6.45
N VAL A 230 -5.21 -13.42 -7.05
CA VAL A 230 -5.78 -14.65 -6.46
C VAL A 230 -5.21 -15.92 -7.12
N ARG A 231 -4.24 -15.75 -8.01
CA ARG A 231 -3.60 -16.82 -8.79
C ARG A 231 -2.16 -17.01 -8.34
N LYS A 232 -1.85 -18.19 -7.86
CA LYS A 232 -0.53 -18.56 -7.31
C LYS A 232 0.62 -18.35 -8.30
N GLU A 233 0.39 -18.70 -9.57
CA GLU A 233 1.38 -18.54 -10.63
C GLU A 233 1.75 -17.06 -10.84
N ARG A 234 0.76 -16.15 -10.77
CA ARG A 234 0.99 -14.71 -10.86
C ARG A 234 1.69 -14.14 -9.64
N MET A 235 1.44 -14.71 -8.45
CA MET A 235 2.17 -14.31 -7.25
C MET A 235 3.66 -14.62 -7.38
N ALA A 236 4.01 -15.82 -7.82
CA ALA A 236 5.39 -16.21 -8.09
C ALA A 236 6.01 -15.38 -9.23
N GLU A 237 5.27 -15.14 -10.31
CA GLU A 237 5.69 -14.28 -11.41
C GLU A 237 6.03 -12.86 -10.95
N ASN A 238 5.15 -12.25 -10.13
CA ASN A 238 5.37 -10.91 -9.59
C ASN A 238 6.62 -10.84 -8.70
N LEU A 239 6.88 -11.84 -7.86
CA LEU A 239 8.11 -11.90 -7.04
C LEU A 239 9.37 -11.96 -7.90
N ASN A 240 9.31 -12.63 -9.04
CA ASN A 240 10.41 -12.72 -10.00
C ASN A 240 10.62 -11.42 -10.81
N SER A 241 10.03 -10.31 -10.41
CA SER A 241 10.30 -8.99 -10.98
C SER A 241 11.59 -8.33 -10.44
N LEU A 242 12.23 -8.93 -9.45
CA LEU A 242 13.40 -8.33 -8.77
C LEU A 242 14.75 -8.88 -9.28
N ASP A 243 14.75 -9.78 -10.27
CA ASP A 243 15.92 -10.48 -10.77
C ASP A 243 16.55 -9.87 -12.05
N PHE A 244 16.06 -8.71 -12.49
CA PHE A 244 16.58 -7.95 -13.64
C PHE A 244 16.56 -6.45 -13.36
N GLU A 245 17.21 -5.64 -14.18
CA GLU A 245 17.23 -4.19 -14.06
C GLU A 245 16.84 -3.53 -15.38
N LEU A 246 16.03 -2.48 -15.28
CA LEU A 246 15.71 -1.59 -16.39
C LEU A 246 16.85 -0.59 -16.59
N THR A 247 17.22 -0.36 -17.84
CA THR A 247 18.21 0.68 -18.17
C THR A 247 17.64 2.09 -17.93
N ALA A 248 18.51 3.10 -17.81
CA ALA A 248 18.10 4.49 -17.70
C ALA A 248 17.22 4.94 -18.88
N ASP A 249 17.53 4.49 -20.10
CA ASP A 249 16.73 4.77 -21.30
C ASP A 249 15.31 4.16 -21.21
N GLU A 250 15.19 2.94 -20.69
CA GLU A 250 13.88 2.30 -20.47
C GLU A 250 13.07 3.00 -19.38
N MET A 251 13.72 3.43 -18.29
CA MET A 251 13.07 4.23 -17.26
C MET A 251 12.53 5.56 -17.82
N GLU A 252 13.31 6.27 -18.66
CA GLU A 252 12.86 7.50 -19.32
C GLU A 252 11.75 7.22 -20.34
N LYS A 253 11.79 6.12 -21.08
CA LYS A 253 10.70 5.71 -21.98
C LYS A 253 9.41 5.45 -21.21
N ILE A 254 9.46 4.75 -20.08
CA ILE A 254 8.27 4.52 -19.25
C ILE A 254 7.73 5.85 -18.71
N LYS A 255 8.58 6.81 -18.39
CA LYS A 255 8.18 8.15 -17.95
C LYS A 255 7.28 8.86 -18.96
N THR A 256 7.43 8.60 -20.26
CA THR A 256 6.56 9.20 -21.31
C THR A 256 5.10 8.73 -21.25
N LEU A 257 4.80 7.67 -20.48
CA LEU A 257 3.43 7.16 -20.29
C LEU A 257 2.65 7.93 -19.23
N ASP A 258 3.30 8.82 -18.48
CA ASP A 258 2.67 9.56 -17.40
C ASP A 258 1.52 10.43 -17.86
N THR A 259 0.47 10.50 -17.08
CA THR A 259 -0.64 11.43 -17.29
C THR A 259 -0.90 12.24 -16.01
N PRO A 260 -1.37 13.49 -16.12
CA PRO A 260 -1.58 14.33 -14.95
C PRO A 260 -2.81 13.94 -14.11
N THR A 261 -3.56 12.91 -14.54
CA THR A 261 -4.84 12.53 -13.93
C THR A 261 -4.82 11.11 -13.40
N SER A 262 -5.49 10.91 -12.27
CA SER A 262 -5.76 9.58 -11.71
C SER A 262 -6.53 8.70 -12.72
N SER A 263 -6.20 7.42 -12.74
CA SER A 263 -7.00 6.40 -13.47
C SER A 263 -8.29 6.01 -12.75
N PHE A 264 -8.49 6.50 -11.53
CA PHE A 264 -9.62 6.17 -10.66
C PHE A 264 -10.47 7.39 -10.34
N PHE A 265 -9.99 8.28 -9.48
CA PHE A 265 -10.65 9.52 -9.11
C PHE A 265 -9.68 10.49 -8.40
N ASP A 266 -9.99 11.77 -8.43
CA ASP A 266 -9.22 12.78 -7.68
C ASP A 266 -9.77 12.89 -6.24
N HIS A 267 -8.91 12.63 -5.25
CA HIS A 267 -9.24 12.80 -3.83
C HIS A 267 -9.52 14.26 -3.44
N ARG A 268 -9.20 15.23 -4.31
CA ARG A 268 -9.51 16.66 -4.11
C ARG A 268 -10.87 17.05 -4.69
N ASP A 269 -11.53 16.16 -5.46
CA ASP A 269 -12.88 16.44 -5.96
C ASP A 269 -13.90 16.40 -4.80
N PRO A 270 -14.60 17.52 -4.51
CA PRO A 270 -15.59 17.55 -3.44
C PRO A 270 -16.68 16.49 -3.54
N LYS A 271 -17.04 16.04 -4.75
CA LYS A 271 -18.00 14.97 -4.97
C LYS A 271 -17.46 13.62 -4.45
N MET A 272 -16.17 13.35 -4.68
CA MET A 272 -15.51 12.14 -4.18
C MET A 272 -15.32 12.19 -2.66
N VAL A 273 -14.96 13.34 -2.12
CA VAL A 273 -14.89 13.55 -0.66
C VAL A 273 -16.23 13.26 -0.01
N LYS A 274 -17.34 13.80 -0.57
CA LYS A 274 -18.69 13.53 -0.08
C LYS A 274 -19.05 12.05 -0.18
N TRP A 275 -18.84 11.45 -1.34
CA TRP A 275 -19.15 10.04 -1.59
C TRP A 275 -18.41 9.10 -0.62
N LEU A 276 -17.10 9.31 -0.44
CA LEU A 276 -16.30 8.52 0.51
C LEU A 276 -16.74 8.75 1.96
N GLY A 277 -17.03 10.01 2.34
CA GLY A 277 -17.45 10.37 3.69
C GLY A 277 -18.84 9.84 4.08
N GLU A 278 -19.72 9.63 3.12
CA GLU A 278 -21.06 9.08 3.31
C GLU A 278 -21.11 7.54 3.21
N ARG A 279 -20.04 6.92 2.68
CA ARG A 279 -19.98 5.46 2.50
C ARG A 279 -19.87 4.78 3.86
N LYS A 280 -20.93 4.08 4.25
CA LYS A 280 -20.96 3.23 5.45
C LYS A 280 -20.52 1.81 5.09
N LEU A 281 -19.65 1.25 5.90
CA LEU A 281 -19.37 -0.20 5.88
C LEU A 281 -20.51 -0.87 6.67
N GLU A 282 -21.04 -1.94 6.13
CA GLU A 282 -21.90 -2.83 6.89
C GLU A 282 -21.05 -3.54 7.97
N ASN A 283 -21.56 -3.56 9.19
CA ASN A 283 -20.89 -4.18 10.35
C ASN A 283 -21.05 -5.70 10.30
#